data_d86cf6f24cc40a4e23e28ec37f6662a7
#
_entry.id   d86cf6f24cc40a4e23e28ec37f6662a7
#
_cell.length_a   1.000
_cell.length_b   1.000
_cell.length_c   1.000
_cell.angle_alpha   90.00
_cell.angle_beta   90.00
_cell.angle_gamma   90.00
#
_symmetry.space_group_name_H-M   'P 1'
#
loop_
_entity.id
_entity.type
_entity.pdbx_description
1 polymer ?
#
loop_
_entity_poly.entity_id
_entity_poly.type
_entity_poly.pdbx_seq_one_letter_code
_entity_poly.pdbx_strand_id
1 'polypeptide(L)'
;MATLREHSGWGPTTAVLVGAWLLTSPGTFGYGESAMAISDRVVGATAVIFGLLAISPRRAWAAWVVFAAGFWALFAPLLLWAAEPAAYLNSTAAGIVLIAMSVVVTRLVDRQAADQPAIPPGWSFNPSSFVQRAPIIALAWLSFLMARHMAGYQLGHSDSAWDPVFGEGTENILTSEVSKAFPVSDAGLGAAAYALEALIGYMGGAARWRTAPWVVALFGVLVVPVGIVSIVLIVLQPVAVGDWCTLCLASAAAMLAMVVLTLPEVVAMLLFLMQRRRQGHGLWQSFWRGGPMDDAAAEPRAARLSDPPSHVWRAMTQGVTLPWTLAASLALGVWLMLSPPMYRIEAVAGDAHFVIGALAITVAAIALAEVAQVVRWVNVALGLAMIAAVWLLPGADVAARLSATVAGALLAMVSLPRGRIRETYGQWERWIR
;
A
#
# COMPACT_ATOMS: atom_id res chain seq x y z
N MET A 1 13.07 13.32 34.26
CA MET A 1 12.36 12.06 34.63
C MET A 1 10.86 12.20 34.85
N ALA A 2 10.29 13.37 34.99
CA ALA A 2 8.84 13.61 35.20
C ALA A 2 7.98 13.59 33.94
N THR A 3 8.51 13.93 32.77
CA THR A 3 7.76 14.03 31.51
C THR A 3 7.43 12.70 30.81
N LEU A 4 7.99 11.59 31.27
CA LEU A 4 7.81 10.26 30.68
C LEU A 4 6.63 9.46 31.28
N ARG A 5 6.01 9.96 32.35
CA ARG A 5 4.89 9.28 33.01
C ARG A 5 3.51 9.61 32.43
N GLU A 6 3.33 10.76 31.78
CA GLU A 6 2.01 11.24 31.35
C GLU A 6 1.44 10.60 30.09
N HIS A 7 2.27 9.96 29.24
CA HIS A 7 1.82 9.48 27.93
C HIS A 7 1.47 7.99 27.86
N SER A 8 1.67 7.22 28.91
CA SER A 8 1.50 5.75 28.84
C SER A 8 0.11 5.23 29.20
N GLY A 9 -0.75 6.04 29.78
CA GLY A 9 -2.03 5.60 30.31
C GLY A 9 -3.20 5.57 29.32
N TRP A 10 -3.24 6.50 28.36
CA TRP A 10 -4.40 6.63 27.50
C TRP A 10 -4.57 5.49 26.48
N GLY A 11 -3.50 4.95 25.93
CA GLY A 11 -3.55 3.84 24.96
C GLY A 11 -4.19 2.57 25.55
N PRO A 12 -3.68 2.05 26.69
CA PRO A 12 -4.31 0.93 27.39
C PRO A 12 -5.75 1.22 27.82
N THR A 13 -6.03 2.44 28.30
CA THR A 13 -7.40 2.85 28.69
C THR A 13 -8.34 2.82 27.49
N THR A 14 -7.91 3.32 26.33
CA THR A 14 -8.72 3.26 25.10
C THR A 14 -8.97 1.80 24.69
N ALA A 15 -7.97 0.92 24.80
CA ALA A 15 -8.16 -0.50 24.51
C ALA A 15 -9.19 -1.15 25.43
N VAL A 16 -9.20 -0.80 26.72
CA VAL A 16 -10.23 -1.25 27.70
C VAL A 16 -11.62 -0.75 27.29
N LEU A 17 -11.75 0.52 26.91
CA LEU A 17 -13.05 1.09 26.51
C LEU A 17 -13.58 0.42 25.22
N VAL A 18 -12.72 0.21 24.22
CA VAL A 18 -13.08 -0.50 22.98
C VAL A 18 -13.44 -1.95 23.30
N GLY A 19 -12.72 -2.59 24.21
CA GLY A 19 -13.05 -3.94 24.67
C GLY A 19 -14.42 -4.02 25.36
N ALA A 20 -14.73 -3.08 26.26
CA ALA A 20 -16.04 -2.98 26.89
C ALA A 20 -17.16 -2.71 25.87
N TRP A 21 -16.89 -1.88 24.87
CA TRP A 21 -17.81 -1.66 23.76
C TRP A 21 -18.07 -2.96 22.99
N LEU A 22 -17.05 -3.73 22.61
CA LEU A 22 -17.21 -5.01 21.90
C LEU A 22 -17.97 -6.06 22.67
N LEU A 23 -17.92 -6.05 24.03
CA LEU A 23 -18.72 -6.95 24.87
C LEU A 23 -20.23 -6.69 24.74
N THR A 24 -20.61 -5.43 24.54
CA THR A 24 -22.03 -4.99 24.55
C THR A 24 -22.59 -4.78 23.14
N SER A 25 -21.74 -4.49 22.15
CA SER A 25 -22.14 -4.12 20.79
C SER A 25 -22.98 -5.20 20.07
N PRO A 26 -22.75 -6.53 20.21
CA PRO A 26 -23.60 -7.53 19.56
C PRO A 26 -25.05 -7.44 19.95
N GLY A 27 -25.33 -7.19 21.25
CA GLY A 27 -26.69 -6.98 21.72
C GLY A 27 -27.27 -5.63 21.27
N THR A 28 -26.44 -4.59 21.23
CA THR A 28 -26.85 -3.25 20.82
C THR A 28 -27.24 -3.20 19.34
N PHE A 29 -26.49 -3.89 18.47
CA PHE A 29 -26.69 -3.90 17.03
C PHE A 29 -27.48 -5.09 16.48
N GLY A 30 -28.00 -5.96 17.34
CA GLY A 30 -28.93 -7.02 16.96
C GLY A 30 -28.31 -8.27 16.33
N TYR A 31 -26.98 -8.45 16.36
CA TYR A 31 -26.31 -9.67 15.86
C TYR A 31 -25.88 -10.64 16.98
N GLY A 32 -26.57 -10.59 18.11
CA GLY A 32 -26.17 -11.25 19.35
C GLY A 32 -26.06 -12.78 19.35
N GLU A 33 -26.67 -13.46 18.37
CA GLU A 33 -26.66 -14.94 18.23
C GLU A 33 -25.67 -15.43 17.13
N SER A 34 -24.96 -14.53 16.46
CA SER A 34 -24.05 -14.86 15.38
C SER A 34 -22.66 -15.33 15.87
N ALA A 35 -21.91 -16.01 14.99
CA ALA A 35 -20.50 -16.33 15.24
C ALA A 35 -19.67 -15.06 15.48
N MET A 36 -20.03 -13.96 14.81
CA MET A 36 -19.42 -12.64 15.01
C MET A 36 -19.64 -12.12 16.44
N ALA A 37 -20.80 -12.35 17.04
CA ALA A 37 -21.06 -11.94 18.42
C ALA A 37 -20.16 -12.66 19.43
N ILE A 38 -19.89 -13.95 19.20
CA ILE A 38 -18.96 -14.71 20.04
C ILE A 38 -17.54 -14.15 19.86
N SER A 39 -17.12 -13.94 18.62
CA SER A 39 -15.82 -13.34 18.28
C SER A 39 -15.62 -11.99 18.96
N ASP A 40 -16.58 -11.07 18.81
CA ASP A 40 -16.50 -9.72 19.38
C ASP A 40 -16.48 -9.74 20.91
N ARG A 41 -17.24 -10.62 21.56
CA ARG A 41 -17.19 -10.78 23.02
C ARG A 41 -15.85 -11.32 23.49
N VAL A 42 -15.26 -12.29 22.79
CA VAL A 42 -13.93 -12.85 23.12
C VAL A 42 -12.85 -11.79 22.95
N VAL A 43 -12.86 -11.07 21.81
CA VAL A 43 -11.95 -9.94 21.58
C VAL A 43 -12.14 -8.87 22.64
N GLY A 44 -13.38 -8.51 22.93
CA GLY A 44 -13.72 -7.52 23.94
C GLY A 44 -13.20 -7.88 25.33
N ALA A 45 -13.46 -9.11 25.79
CA ALA A 45 -12.94 -9.59 27.07
C ALA A 45 -11.41 -9.60 27.10
N THR A 46 -10.77 -10.03 26.02
CA THR A 46 -9.30 -10.02 25.86
C THR A 46 -8.76 -8.59 25.95
N ALA A 47 -9.36 -7.65 25.23
CA ALA A 47 -8.94 -6.26 25.23
C ALA A 47 -9.11 -5.58 26.59
N VAL A 48 -10.19 -5.90 27.34
CA VAL A 48 -10.39 -5.40 28.72
C VAL A 48 -9.32 -5.96 29.65
N ILE A 49 -9.16 -7.27 29.70
CA ILE A 49 -8.24 -7.93 30.64
C ILE A 49 -6.79 -7.49 30.36
N PHE A 50 -6.35 -7.65 29.14
CA PHE A 50 -4.95 -7.35 28.78
C PHE A 50 -4.69 -5.85 28.63
N GLY A 51 -5.70 -5.04 28.30
CA GLY A 51 -5.63 -3.59 28.36
C GLY A 51 -5.38 -3.09 29.79
N LEU A 52 -6.12 -3.60 30.79
CA LEU A 52 -5.89 -3.29 32.20
C LEU A 52 -4.50 -3.73 32.67
N LEU A 53 -4.04 -4.90 32.24
CA LEU A 53 -2.69 -5.36 32.56
C LEU A 53 -1.60 -4.44 31.94
N ALA A 54 -1.82 -3.95 30.72
CA ALA A 54 -0.91 -3.09 29.99
C ALA A 54 -0.78 -1.67 30.57
N ILE A 55 -1.68 -1.24 31.47
CA ILE A 55 -1.54 0.03 32.21
C ILE A 55 -0.25 0.04 33.03
N SER A 56 0.17 -1.12 33.55
CA SER A 56 1.43 -1.25 34.29
C SER A 56 2.61 -1.36 33.31
N PRO A 57 3.62 -0.49 33.39
CA PRO A 57 4.82 -0.58 32.54
C PRO A 57 5.56 -1.91 32.63
N ARG A 58 5.46 -2.60 33.77
CA ARG A 58 6.06 -3.94 33.98
C ARG A 58 5.37 -5.03 33.17
N ARG A 59 4.13 -4.80 32.71
CA ARG A 59 3.31 -5.73 31.94
C ARG A 59 3.02 -5.23 30.51
N ALA A 60 3.88 -4.37 29.97
CA ALA A 60 3.73 -3.83 28.61
C ALA A 60 3.60 -4.93 27.53
N TRP A 61 4.09 -6.16 27.79
CA TRP A 61 3.89 -7.32 26.94
C TRP A 61 2.39 -7.62 26.67
N ALA A 62 1.49 -7.27 27.61
CA ALA A 62 0.07 -7.50 27.46
C ALA A 62 -0.55 -6.74 26.27
N ALA A 63 0.07 -5.63 25.86
CA ALA A 63 -0.34 -4.90 24.66
C ALA A 63 -0.17 -5.72 23.37
N TRP A 64 0.74 -6.70 23.33
CA TRP A 64 0.85 -7.62 22.20
C TRP A 64 -0.33 -8.56 22.07
N VAL A 65 -0.93 -8.94 23.18
CA VAL A 65 -2.17 -9.73 23.18
C VAL A 65 -3.32 -8.90 22.65
N VAL A 66 -3.40 -7.61 23.08
CA VAL A 66 -4.40 -6.67 22.55
C VAL A 66 -4.17 -6.43 21.05
N PHE A 67 -2.92 -6.34 20.60
CA PHE A 67 -2.59 -6.26 19.17
C PHE A 67 -3.11 -7.47 18.40
N ALA A 68 -2.85 -8.69 18.88
CA ALA A 68 -3.31 -9.92 18.23
C ALA A 68 -4.84 -10.00 18.21
N ALA A 69 -5.52 -9.58 19.29
CA ALA A 69 -6.96 -9.50 19.35
C ALA A 69 -7.52 -8.47 18.35
N GLY A 70 -6.89 -7.31 18.22
CA GLY A 70 -7.24 -6.30 17.21
C GLY A 70 -7.00 -6.79 15.78
N PHE A 71 -5.90 -7.50 15.54
CA PHE A 71 -5.62 -8.12 14.25
C PHE A 71 -6.68 -9.17 13.89
N TRP A 72 -7.05 -10.02 14.84
CA TRP A 72 -8.17 -10.96 14.67
C TRP A 72 -9.47 -10.21 14.33
N ALA A 73 -9.84 -9.17 15.09
CA ALA A 73 -11.06 -8.40 14.87
C ALA A 73 -11.12 -7.76 13.47
N LEU A 74 -9.98 -7.39 12.91
CA LEU A 74 -9.88 -6.84 11.55
C LEU A 74 -10.24 -7.89 10.48
N PHE A 75 -9.85 -9.16 10.68
CA PHE A 75 -10.05 -10.25 9.71
C PHE A 75 -11.26 -11.14 10.02
N ALA A 76 -11.72 -11.17 11.27
CA ALA A 76 -12.84 -12.01 11.69
C ALA A 76 -14.12 -11.86 10.84
N PRO A 77 -14.53 -10.62 10.43
CA PRO A 77 -15.71 -10.45 9.59
C PRO A 77 -15.62 -11.15 8.24
N LEU A 78 -14.42 -11.30 7.70
CA LEU A 78 -14.17 -11.97 6.43
C LEU A 78 -14.17 -13.49 6.59
N LEU A 79 -13.53 -13.97 7.66
CA LEU A 79 -13.39 -15.41 7.95
C LEU A 79 -14.70 -16.03 8.44
N LEU A 80 -15.50 -15.28 9.18
CA LEU A 80 -16.79 -15.71 9.72
C LEU A 80 -17.97 -15.31 8.83
N TRP A 81 -17.70 -14.71 7.69
CA TRP A 81 -18.67 -14.25 6.71
C TRP A 81 -19.77 -13.40 7.37
N ALA A 82 -19.39 -12.24 7.90
CA ALA A 82 -20.28 -11.35 8.63
C ALA A 82 -21.41 -10.82 7.71
N ALA A 83 -22.56 -11.47 7.74
CA ALA A 83 -23.73 -11.08 6.96
C ALA A 83 -24.34 -9.74 7.42
N GLU A 84 -24.11 -9.35 8.68
CA GLU A 84 -24.64 -8.13 9.26
C GLU A 84 -23.70 -6.95 9.04
N PRO A 85 -24.12 -5.87 8.33
CA PRO A 85 -23.27 -4.68 8.07
C PRO A 85 -22.70 -4.06 9.35
N ALA A 86 -23.49 -4.06 10.42
CA ALA A 86 -23.09 -3.53 11.71
C ALA A 86 -21.95 -4.34 12.35
N ALA A 87 -22.00 -5.68 12.26
CA ALA A 87 -20.94 -6.55 12.76
C ALA A 87 -19.62 -6.33 12.01
N TYR A 88 -19.66 -6.25 10.68
CA TYR A 88 -18.49 -5.97 9.85
C TYR A 88 -17.84 -4.62 10.20
N LEU A 89 -18.65 -3.55 10.24
CA LEU A 89 -18.14 -2.21 10.54
C LEU A 89 -17.57 -2.13 11.95
N ASN A 90 -18.31 -2.65 12.94
CA ASN A 90 -17.96 -2.58 14.35
C ASN A 90 -16.64 -3.31 14.63
N SER A 91 -16.53 -4.56 14.20
CA SER A 91 -15.33 -5.37 14.42
C SER A 91 -14.12 -4.82 13.70
N THR A 92 -14.25 -4.39 12.43
CA THR A 92 -13.18 -3.77 11.67
C THR A 92 -12.68 -2.48 12.32
N ALA A 93 -13.59 -1.58 12.72
CA ALA A 93 -13.24 -0.31 13.37
C ALA A 93 -12.55 -0.55 14.72
N ALA A 94 -13.10 -1.44 15.53
CA ALA A 94 -12.50 -1.83 16.81
C ALA A 94 -11.11 -2.44 16.62
N GLY A 95 -10.95 -3.34 15.64
CA GLY A 95 -9.67 -3.95 15.28
C GLY A 95 -8.61 -2.92 14.95
N ILE A 96 -8.92 -1.95 14.09
CA ILE A 96 -8.04 -0.84 13.72
C ILE A 96 -7.61 -0.06 14.97
N VAL A 97 -8.56 0.30 15.85
CA VAL A 97 -8.25 1.06 17.07
C VAL A 97 -7.40 0.25 18.04
N LEU A 98 -7.72 -1.04 18.26
CA LEU A 98 -6.94 -1.91 19.14
C LEU A 98 -5.50 -2.09 18.65
N ILE A 99 -5.28 -2.28 17.35
CA ILE A 99 -3.95 -2.33 16.74
C ILE A 99 -3.20 -1.02 16.98
N ALA A 100 -3.82 0.12 16.65
CA ALA A 100 -3.21 1.44 16.80
C ALA A 100 -2.81 1.71 18.25
N MET A 101 -3.68 1.42 19.21
CA MET A 101 -3.42 1.65 20.65
C MET A 101 -2.32 0.74 21.18
N SER A 102 -2.27 -0.51 20.74
CA SER A 102 -1.24 -1.46 21.12
C SER A 102 0.16 -1.01 20.69
N VAL A 103 0.28 -0.49 19.46
CA VAL A 103 1.53 0.06 18.92
C VAL A 103 2.00 1.27 19.75
N VAL A 104 1.08 2.14 20.17
CA VAL A 104 1.42 3.29 21.04
C VAL A 104 1.97 2.85 22.38
N VAL A 105 1.40 1.80 22.97
CA VAL A 105 1.79 1.26 24.29
C VAL A 105 3.14 0.56 24.25
N THR A 106 3.37 -0.26 23.24
CA THR A 106 4.58 -1.09 23.14
C THR A 106 5.83 -0.27 22.84
N ARG A 107 5.70 1.03 22.53
CA ARG A 107 6.80 1.88 22.09
C ARG A 107 7.64 1.22 20.98
N LEU A 108 6.99 0.41 20.14
CA LEU A 108 7.63 -0.32 19.05
C LEU A 108 8.49 0.58 18.17
N VAL A 109 8.25 1.89 18.27
CA VAL A 109 9.01 2.90 17.58
C VAL A 109 9.34 4.03 18.54
N ASP A 110 10.61 4.09 18.94
CA ASP A 110 11.10 5.08 19.89
C ASP A 110 10.91 6.51 19.35
N ARG A 111 10.10 7.32 20.07
CA ARG A 111 9.91 8.75 19.74
C ARG A 111 11.15 9.60 20.06
N GLN A 112 12.10 9.08 20.82
CA GLN A 112 13.36 9.80 21.14
C GLN A 112 14.26 10.01 19.90
N ALA A 113 13.90 9.44 18.76
CA ALA A 113 14.59 9.67 17.48
C ALA A 113 14.27 11.03 16.81
N ALA A 114 13.44 11.88 17.42
CA ALA A 114 13.02 13.14 16.78
C ALA A 114 14.20 14.12 16.54
N ASP A 115 15.23 14.08 17.38
CA ASP A 115 16.43 14.94 17.27
C ASP A 115 17.62 14.24 16.60
N GLN A 116 17.42 13.02 16.10
CA GLN A 116 18.51 12.26 15.50
C GLN A 116 18.65 12.55 14.00
N PRO A 117 19.88 12.43 13.43
CA PRO A 117 20.10 12.57 12.00
C PRO A 117 19.15 11.66 11.20
N ALA A 118 18.33 12.26 10.35
CA ALA A 118 17.23 11.57 9.65
C ALA A 118 17.45 11.45 8.12
N ILE A 119 18.39 12.24 7.58
CA ILE A 119 18.72 12.20 6.14
C ILE A 119 19.82 11.15 5.91
N PRO A 120 19.63 10.18 5.00
CA PRO A 120 20.66 9.20 4.68
C PRO A 120 21.93 9.86 4.10
N PRO A 121 23.12 9.25 4.24
CA PRO A 121 24.36 9.82 3.76
C PRO A 121 24.35 10.12 2.27
N GLY A 122 24.62 11.40 1.92
CA GLY A 122 24.63 11.87 0.53
C GLY A 122 23.24 12.05 -0.10
N TRP A 123 22.16 11.92 0.67
CA TRP A 123 20.81 12.25 0.20
C TRP A 123 20.49 13.72 0.44
N SER A 124 19.63 14.27 -0.42
CA SER A 124 19.16 15.66 -0.32
C SER A 124 17.90 15.84 0.52
N PHE A 125 17.23 14.74 0.92
CA PHE A 125 15.98 14.77 1.65
C PHE A 125 15.83 13.58 2.59
N ASN A 126 14.85 13.67 3.49
CA ASN A 126 14.50 12.64 4.44
C ASN A 126 13.35 11.76 3.92
N PRO A 127 13.59 10.49 3.52
CA PRO A 127 12.56 9.63 2.94
C PRO A 127 11.52 9.12 3.96
N SER A 128 11.75 9.32 5.27
CA SER A 128 10.83 8.92 6.33
C SER A 128 10.10 10.08 6.97
N SER A 129 10.18 11.30 6.42
CA SER A 129 9.47 12.45 7.00
C SER A 129 7.95 12.22 7.02
N PHE A 130 7.25 12.75 8.06
CA PHE A 130 5.81 12.56 8.15
C PHE A 130 5.07 13.16 6.96
N VAL A 131 5.54 14.31 6.47
CA VAL A 131 4.94 14.98 5.31
C VAL A 131 5.03 14.11 4.06
N GLN A 132 6.14 13.39 3.88
CA GLN A 132 6.29 12.47 2.74
C GLN A 132 5.41 11.22 2.87
N ARG A 133 5.13 10.77 4.10
CA ARG A 133 4.22 9.64 4.37
C ARG A 133 2.74 10.01 4.31
N ALA A 134 2.40 11.29 4.50
CA ALA A 134 1.02 11.76 4.55
C ALA A 134 0.18 11.39 3.30
N PRO A 135 0.67 11.55 2.04
CA PRO A 135 -0.08 11.12 0.86
C PRO A 135 -0.27 9.61 0.81
N ILE A 136 0.70 8.82 1.27
CA ILE A 136 0.59 7.36 1.34
C ILE A 136 -0.56 6.98 2.29
N ILE A 137 -0.58 7.58 3.49
CA ILE A 137 -1.63 7.36 4.48
C ILE A 137 -3.00 7.74 3.94
N ALA A 138 -3.10 8.89 3.26
CA ALA A 138 -4.36 9.37 2.67
C ALA A 138 -4.86 8.43 1.57
N LEU A 139 -3.96 7.98 0.67
CA LEU A 139 -4.31 7.02 -0.39
C LEU A 139 -4.71 5.67 0.19
N ALA A 140 -4.03 5.18 1.23
CA ALA A 140 -4.38 3.94 1.90
C ALA A 140 -5.79 4.02 2.54
N TRP A 141 -6.14 5.12 3.21
CA TRP A 141 -7.49 5.32 3.74
C TRP A 141 -8.55 5.42 2.65
N LEU A 142 -8.26 6.13 1.55
CA LEU A 142 -9.17 6.19 0.41
C LEU A 142 -9.40 4.81 -0.20
N SER A 143 -8.33 4.05 -0.44
CA SER A 143 -8.42 2.68 -0.95
C SER A 143 -9.14 1.74 0.02
N PHE A 144 -8.93 1.91 1.34
CA PHE A 144 -9.70 1.19 2.36
C PHE A 144 -11.20 1.44 2.23
N LEU A 145 -11.63 2.69 2.05
CA LEU A 145 -13.06 3.02 1.90
C LEU A 145 -13.65 2.39 0.63
N MET A 146 -12.93 2.45 -0.49
CA MET A 146 -13.36 1.83 -1.75
C MET A 146 -13.45 0.31 -1.63
N ALA A 147 -12.39 -0.31 -1.12
CA ALA A 147 -12.34 -1.77 -0.94
C ALA A 147 -13.37 -2.27 0.08
N ARG A 148 -13.62 -1.50 1.16
CA ARG A 148 -14.67 -1.81 2.12
C ARG A 148 -16.07 -1.74 1.52
N HIS A 149 -16.33 -0.77 0.64
CA HIS A 149 -17.60 -0.69 -0.08
C HIS A 149 -17.81 -1.93 -0.95
N MET A 150 -16.81 -2.32 -1.74
CA MET A 150 -16.84 -3.54 -2.54
C MET A 150 -17.01 -4.81 -1.70
N ALA A 151 -16.33 -4.90 -0.57
CA ALA A 151 -16.47 -6.01 0.37
C ALA A 151 -17.89 -6.10 0.96
N GLY A 152 -18.52 -4.95 1.23
CA GLY A 152 -19.91 -4.89 1.68
C GLY A 152 -20.87 -5.53 0.66
N TYR A 153 -20.68 -5.28 -0.63
CA TYR A 153 -21.45 -5.93 -1.69
C TYR A 153 -21.20 -7.45 -1.70
N GLN A 154 -19.96 -7.90 -1.66
CA GLN A 154 -19.62 -9.34 -1.64
C GLN A 154 -20.16 -10.08 -0.43
N LEU A 155 -20.29 -9.41 0.72
CA LEU A 155 -20.84 -9.96 1.94
C LEU A 155 -22.38 -9.89 2.01
N GLY A 156 -23.03 -9.30 1.01
CA GLY A 156 -24.48 -9.16 0.94
C GLY A 156 -25.03 -7.98 1.75
N HIS A 157 -24.23 -6.97 2.06
CA HIS A 157 -24.66 -5.79 2.82
C HIS A 157 -25.39 -4.77 1.97
N SER A 158 -25.25 -4.83 0.65
CA SER A 158 -25.95 -3.96 -0.32
C SER A 158 -26.34 -4.76 -1.54
N ASP A 159 -27.43 -4.36 -2.18
CA ASP A 159 -27.97 -5.01 -3.38
C ASP A 159 -27.25 -4.56 -4.66
N SER A 160 -26.40 -3.54 -4.58
CA SER A 160 -25.63 -3.02 -5.71
C SER A 160 -24.27 -2.50 -5.30
N ALA A 161 -23.30 -2.59 -6.21
CA ALA A 161 -21.99 -1.96 -6.08
C ALA A 161 -21.91 -0.74 -7.02
N TRP A 162 -21.57 0.42 -6.46
CA TRP A 162 -21.46 1.65 -7.22
C TRP A 162 -20.35 1.60 -8.26
N ASP A 163 -20.67 1.87 -9.52
CA ASP A 163 -19.71 2.05 -10.61
C ASP A 163 -20.08 3.27 -11.46
N PRO A 164 -19.33 4.37 -11.37
CA PRO A 164 -19.65 5.62 -12.06
C PRO A 164 -19.29 5.62 -13.56
N VAL A 165 -18.51 4.66 -14.06
CA VAL A 165 -17.98 4.67 -15.44
C VAL A 165 -18.44 3.47 -16.24
N PHE A 166 -18.42 2.26 -15.67
CA PHE A 166 -18.68 1.01 -16.39
C PHE A 166 -20.03 0.35 -16.06
N GLY A 167 -20.93 1.08 -15.38
CA GLY A 167 -22.28 0.60 -15.08
C GLY A 167 -22.28 -0.58 -14.10
N GLU A 168 -22.62 -1.78 -14.57
CA GLU A 168 -22.63 -3.01 -13.76
C GLU A 168 -21.23 -3.69 -13.66
N GLY A 169 -20.20 -3.09 -14.24
CA GLY A 169 -18.88 -3.69 -14.33
C GLY A 169 -18.28 -4.04 -12.98
N THR A 170 -18.43 -3.19 -11.95
CA THR A 170 -17.98 -3.51 -10.60
C THR A 170 -18.68 -4.76 -10.05
N GLU A 171 -20.00 -4.91 -10.24
CA GLU A 171 -20.75 -6.07 -9.78
C GLU A 171 -20.31 -7.35 -10.49
N ASN A 172 -20.16 -7.29 -11.83
CA ASN A 172 -19.69 -8.40 -12.64
C ASN A 172 -18.30 -8.90 -12.21
N ILE A 173 -17.38 -7.98 -11.90
CA ILE A 173 -16.04 -8.33 -11.41
C ILE A 173 -16.12 -8.96 -10.01
N LEU A 174 -16.88 -8.37 -9.08
CA LEU A 174 -16.95 -8.84 -7.69
C LEU A 174 -17.68 -10.19 -7.55
N THR A 175 -18.51 -10.59 -8.52
CA THR A 175 -19.21 -11.87 -8.54
C THR A 175 -18.58 -12.90 -9.47
N SER A 176 -17.50 -12.54 -10.17
CA SER A 176 -16.79 -13.40 -11.12
C SER A 176 -16.13 -14.61 -10.45
N GLU A 177 -15.82 -15.62 -11.26
CA GLU A 177 -15.05 -16.79 -10.80
C GLU A 177 -13.62 -16.41 -10.36
N VAL A 178 -13.06 -15.31 -10.88
CA VAL A 178 -11.77 -14.78 -10.44
C VAL A 178 -11.85 -14.31 -8.98
N SER A 179 -12.87 -13.56 -8.62
CA SER A 179 -13.11 -13.11 -7.26
C SER A 179 -13.44 -14.27 -6.32
N LYS A 180 -14.27 -15.22 -6.75
CA LYS A 180 -14.64 -16.43 -5.99
C LYS A 180 -13.50 -17.44 -5.81
N ALA A 181 -12.39 -17.29 -6.52
CA ALA A 181 -11.20 -18.12 -6.31
C ALA A 181 -10.56 -17.90 -4.92
N PHE A 182 -10.84 -16.76 -4.29
CA PHE A 182 -10.45 -16.51 -2.90
C PHE A 182 -11.45 -17.17 -1.93
N PRO A 183 -10.98 -17.78 -0.83
CA PRO A 183 -11.85 -18.42 0.16
C PRO A 183 -12.66 -17.43 1.01
N VAL A 184 -12.39 -16.15 0.87
CA VAL A 184 -13.04 -15.02 1.56
C VAL A 184 -13.19 -13.86 0.57
N SER A 185 -13.94 -12.80 0.94
CA SER A 185 -14.03 -11.59 0.12
C SER A 185 -12.64 -11.03 -0.22
N ASP A 186 -12.27 -11.03 -1.49
CA ASP A 186 -11.00 -10.48 -1.99
C ASP A 186 -10.94 -8.96 -1.79
N ALA A 187 -12.05 -8.25 -2.00
CA ALA A 187 -12.17 -6.84 -1.68
C ALA A 187 -12.02 -6.58 -0.18
N GLY A 188 -12.52 -7.47 0.68
CA GLY A 188 -12.34 -7.43 2.13
C GLY A 188 -10.89 -7.60 2.55
N LEU A 189 -10.17 -8.52 1.91
CA LEU A 189 -8.72 -8.68 2.11
C LEU A 189 -7.96 -7.39 1.71
N GLY A 190 -8.34 -6.80 0.58
CA GLY A 190 -7.83 -5.50 0.15
C GLY A 190 -8.09 -4.40 1.20
N ALA A 191 -9.30 -4.31 1.72
CA ALA A 191 -9.64 -3.35 2.78
C ALA A 191 -8.78 -3.54 4.03
N ALA A 192 -8.61 -4.78 4.51
CA ALA A 192 -7.75 -5.07 5.65
C ALA A 192 -6.28 -4.69 5.38
N ALA A 193 -5.75 -4.99 4.18
CA ALA A 193 -4.41 -4.61 3.78
C ALA A 193 -4.22 -3.08 3.78
N TYR A 194 -5.13 -2.32 3.16
CA TYR A 194 -5.07 -0.86 3.15
C TYR A 194 -5.17 -0.24 4.54
N ALA A 195 -6.00 -0.81 5.44
CA ALA A 195 -6.05 -0.37 6.84
C ALA A 195 -4.70 -0.57 7.54
N LEU A 196 -4.06 -1.72 7.35
CA LEU A 196 -2.72 -2.00 7.90
C LEU A 196 -1.66 -1.06 7.30
N GLU A 197 -1.70 -0.80 5.99
CA GLU A 197 -0.81 0.16 5.32
C GLU A 197 -0.94 1.56 5.91
N ALA A 198 -2.18 2.04 6.12
CA ALA A 198 -2.43 3.32 6.77
C ALA A 198 -1.85 3.35 8.18
N LEU A 199 -2.09 2.32 8.99
CA LEU A 199 -1.58 2.21 10.35
C LEU A 199 -0.05 2.19 10.39
N ILE A 200 0.61 1.40 9.54
CA ILE A 200 2.08 1.35 9.44
C ILE A 200 2.63 2.70 8.93
N GLY A 201 1.89 3.39 8.08
CA GLY A 201 2.21 4.76 7.66
C GLY A 201 2.37 5.74 8.82
N TYR A 202 1.57 5.62 9.88
CA TYR A 202 1.69 6.42 11.11
C TYR A 202 2.84 5.98 12.02
N MET A 203 3.32 4.73 11.92
CA MET A 203 4.33 4.19 12.81
C MET A 203 5.71 4.82 12.54
N GLY A 204 6.42 5.15 13.60
CA GLY A 204 7.81 5.56 13.55
C GLY A 204 8.06 7.05 13.37
N GLY A 205 9.28 7.44 13.78
CA GLY A 205 9.81 8.79 13.66
C GLY A 205 10.41 9.09 12.28
N ALA A 206 11.00 10.28 12.14
CA ALA A 206 11.62 10.74 10.90
C ALA A 206 12.87 9.94 10.47
N ALA A 207 13.47 9.17 11.39
CA ALA A 207 14.62 8.32 11.10
C ALA A 207 14.26 6.82 11.09
N ARG A 208 12.97 6.44 10.87
CA ARG A 208 12.53 5.05 11.00
C ARG A 208 13.21 4.09 10.00
N TRP A 209 13.70 4.60 8.87
CA TRP A 209 14.48 3.80 7.91
C TRP A 209 15.74 3.14 8.51
N ARG A 210 16.28 3.70 9.63
CA ARG A 210 17.42 3.13 10.36
C ARG A 210 17.14 2.79 11.83
N THR A 211 16.15 3.41 12.47
CA THR A 211 15.80 3.14 13.89
C THR A 211 14.78 2.02 14.02
N ALA A 212 13.99 1.77 12.99
CA ALA A 212 12.99 0.70 12.94
C ALA A 212 12.92 0.08 11.54
N PRO A 213 14.02 -0.50 11.01
CA PRO A 213 14.07 -1.04 9.66
C PRO A 213 12.97 -2.08 9.36
N TRP A 214 12.61 -2.87 10.37
CA TRP A 214 11.56 -3.87 10.26
C TRP A 214 10.18 -3.28 9.95
N VAL A 215 9.88 -2.04 10.41
CA VAL A 215 8.63 -1.34 10.09
C VAL A 215 8.61 -0.97 8.61
N VAL A 216 9.73 -0.45 8.09
CA VAL A 216 9.88 -0.10 6.67
C VAL A 216 9.83 -1.34 5.79
N ALA A 217 10.48 -2.42 6.22
CA ALA A 217 10.44 -3.70 5.52
C ALA A 217 9.02 -4.30 5.52
N LEU A 218 8.31 -4.29 6.66
CA LEU A 218 6.93 -4.75 6.76
C LEU A 218 6.02 -3.95 5.83
N PHE A 219 6.20 -2.63 5.77
CA PHE A 219 5.46 -1.77 4.86
C PHE A 219 5.75 -2.12 3.39
N GLY A 220 7.03 -2.28 3.02
CA GLY A 220 7.43 -2.70 1.68
C GLY A 220 6.89 -4.09 1.30
N VAL A 221 6.92 -5.06 2.23
CA VAL A 221 6.38 -6.41 2.04
C VAL A 221 4.85 -6.39 1.91
N LEU A 222 4.16 -5.45 2.55
CA LEU A 222 2.71 -5.32 2.40
C LEU A 222 2.35 -4.66 1.07
N VAL A 223 2.95 -3.51 0.76
CA VAL A 223 2.64 -2.70 -0.44
C VAL A 223 3.03 -3.41 -1.74
N VAL A 224 4.20 -4.05 -1.83
CA VAL A 224 4.68 -4.64 -3.09
C VAL A 224 3.88 -5.88 -3.51
N PRO A 225 3.67 -6.92 -2.66
CA PRO A 225 2.84 -8.06 -3.03
C PRO A 225 1.38 -7.69 -3.31
N VAL A 226 0.78 -6.82 -2.49
CA VAL A 226 -0.60 -6.35 -2.74
C VAL A 226 -0.66 -5.58 -4.06
N GLY A 227 0.35 -4.77 -4.38
CA GLY A 227 0.48 -4.11 -5.67
C GLY A 227 0.57 -5.10 -6.85
N ILE A 228 1.35 -6.17 -6.73
CA ILE A 228 1.44 -7.23 -7.75
C ILE A 228 0.08 -7.90 -7.95
N VAL A 229 -0.58 -8.31 -6.86
CA VAL A 229 -1.92 -8.92 -6.92
C VAL A 229 -2.92 -7.97 -7.57
N SER A 230 -2.89 -6.68 -7.21
CA SER A 230 -3.77 -5.66 -7.81
C SER A 230 -3.57 -5.57 -9.33
N ILE A 231 -2.33 -5.58 -9.82
CA ILE A 231 -2.04 -5.54 -11.27
C ILE A 231 -2.56 -6.80 -11.96
N VAL A 232 -2.33 -7.99 -11.36
CA VAL A 232 -2.84 -9.26 -11.90
C VAL A 232 -4.37 -9.22 -12.00
N LEU A 233 -5.06 -8.78 -10.94
CA LEU A 233 -6.52 -8.66 -10.93
C LEU A 233 -7.02 -7.66 -11.97
N ILE A 234 -6.33 -6.52 -12.17
CA ILE A 234 -6.69 -5.55 -13.22
C ILE A 234 -6.56 -6.16 -14.62
N VAL A 235 -5.52 -6.96 -14.87
CA VAL A 235 -5.36 -7.66 -16.15
C VAL A 235 -6.45 -8.71 -16.36
N LEU A 236 -6.82 -9.44 -15.30
CA LEU A 236 -7.86 -10.47 -15.38
C LEU A 236 -9.28 -9.90 -15.63
N GLN A 237 -9.53 -8.63 -15.32
CA GLN A 237 -10.83 -7.99 -15.58
C GLN A 237 -11.23 -8.11 -17.06
N PRO A 238 -10.49 -7.55 -18.03
CA PRO A 238 -10.86 -7.65 -19.43
C PRO A 238 -10.56 -9.05 -20.03
N VAL A 239 -9.52 -9.76 -19.55
CA VAL A 239 -9.07 -11.03 -20.12
C VAL A 239 -9.97 -12.19 -19.70
N ALA A 240 -10.36 -12.27 -18.44
CA ALA A 240 -11.10 -13.41 -17.90
C ALA A 240 -12.61 -13.13 -17.69
N VAL A 241 -12.97 -11.86 -17.41
CA VAL A 241 -14.36 -11.49 -17.11
C VAL A 241 -15.00 -10.74 -18.28
N GLY A 242 -14.24 -9.93 -19.02
CA GLY A 242 -14.72 -9.12 -20.13
C GLY A 242 -15.31 -7.77 -19.71
N ASP A 243 -15.17 -7.40 -18.44
CA ASP A 243 -15.68 -6.16 -17.85
C ASP A 243 -14.60 -5.36 -17.14
N TRP A 244 -14.96 -4.14 -16.71
CA TRP A 244 -14.08 -3.25 -15.96
C TRP A 244 -14.74 -2.77 -14.67
N CYS A 245 -13.97 -2.66 -13.60
CA CYS A 245 -14.41 -2.15 -12.30
C CYS A 245 -13.74 -0.80 -12.03
N THR A 246 -14.52 0.28 -11.94
CA THR A 246 -13.99 1.62 -11.68
C THR A 246 -13.27 1.72 -10.34
N LEU A 247 -13.86 1.16 -9.28
CA LEU A 247 -13.27 1.22 -7.93
C LEU A 247 -11.97 0.39 -7.84
N CYS A 248 -11.91 -0.73 -8.56
CA CYS A 248 -10.71 -1.55 -8.63
C CYS A 248 -9.56 -0.81 -9.35
N LEU A 249 -9.87 -0.14 -10.48
CA LEU A 249 -8.90 0.68 -11.21
C LEU A 249 -8.39 1.86 -10.36
N ALA A 250 -9.29 2.54 -9.65
CA ALA A 250 -8.94 3.64 -8.75
C ALA A 250 -8.05 3.17 -7.60
N SER A 251 -8.38 2.02 -6.99
CA SER A 251 -7.57 1.41 -5.92
C SER A 251 -6.19 0.98 -6.44
N ALA A 252 -6.11 0.40 -7.64
CA ALA A 252 -4.83 0.03 -8.26
C ALA A 252 -3.96 1.26 -8.58
N ALA A 253 -4.56 2.34 -9.08
CA ALA A 253 -3.85 3.61 -9.31
C ALA A 253 -3.31 4.21 -8.00
N ALA A 254 -4.11 4.19 -6.93
CA ALA A 254 -3.68 4.62 -5.61
C ALA A 254 -2.53 3.74 -5.08
N MET A 255 -2.62 2.42 -5.26
CA MET A 255 -1.57 1.47 -4.88
C MET A 255 -0.26 1.76 -5.65
N LEU A 256 -0.31 1.96 -6.96
CA LEU A 256 0.88 2.32 -7.74
C LEU A 256 1.51 3.62 -7.22
N ALA A 257 0.72 4.63 -6.88
CA ALA A 257 1.21 5.87 -6.29
C ALA A 257 1.87 5.62 -4.92
N MET A 258 1.29 4.78 -4.07
CA MET A 258 1.87 4.39 -2.78
C MET A 258 3.20 3.64 -2.96
N VAL A 259 3.29 2.72 -3.94
CA VAL A 259 4.56 2.03 -4.27
C VAL A 259 5.64 3.06 -4.61
N VAL A 260 5.36 3.99 -5.52
CA VAL A 260 6.31 5.04 -5.95
C VAL A 260 6.82 5.85 -4.76
N LEU A 261 5.93 6.29 -3.88
CA LEU A 261 6.26 7.11 -2.71
C LEU A 261 7.02 6.33 -1.63
N THR A 262 6.87 5.01 -1.57
CA THR A 262 7.49 4.14 -0.56
C THR A 262 8.93 3.74 -0.93
N LEU A 263 9.23 3.62 -2.22
CA LEU A 263 10.53 3.12 -2.70
C LEU A 263 11.74 3.87 -2.15
N PRO A 264 11.78 5.21 -2.04
CA PRO A 264 12.92 5.91 -1.46
C PRO A 264 13.23 5.47 -0.03
N GLU A 265 12.20 5.28 0.80
CA GLU A 265 12.37 4.84 2.18
C GLU A 265 12.91 3.39 2.27
N VAL A 266 12.40 2.50 1.42
CA VAL A 266 12.89 1.11 1.33
C VAL A 266 14.36 1.07 0.91
N VAL A 267 14.74 1.87 -0.08
CA VAL A 267 16.14 1.98 -0.52
C VAL A 267 17.04 2.51 0.60
N ALA A 268 16.62 3.54 1.33
CA ALA A 268 17.37 4.07 2.46
C ALA A 268 17.59 3.00 3.55
N MET A 269 16.55 2.23 3.88
CA MET A 269 16.64 1.08 4.80
C MET A 269 17.63 0.02 4.30
N LEU A 270 17.57 -0.35 3.03
CA LEU A 270 18.50 -1.34 2.46
C LEU A 270 19.96 -0.86 2.54
N LEU A 271 20.21 0.42 2.21
CA LEU A 271 21.55 1.02 2.32
C LEU A 271 22.05 1.00 3.77
N PHE A 272 21.18 1.31 4.74
CA PHE A 272 21.50 1.19 6.16
C PHE A 272 21.90 -0.24 6.52
N LEU A 273 21.11 -1.23 6.17
CA LEU A 273 21.42 -2.63 6.48
C LEU A 273 22.71 -3.11 5.81
N MET A 274 22.95 -2.69 4.55
CA MET A 274 24.21 -3.00 3.85
C MET A 274 25.42 -2.38 4.54
N GLN A 275 25.34 -1.13 4.99
CA GLN A 275 26.42 -0.46 5.72
C GLN A 275 26.70 -1.14 7.05
N ARG A 276 25.66 -1.45 7.84
CA ARG A 276 25.79 -2.18 9.12
C ARG A 276 26.46 -3.54 8.94
N ARG A 277 26.09 -4.27 7.88
CA ARG A 277 26.74 -5.55 7.54
C ARG A 277 28.23 -5.37 7.23
N ARG A 278 28.60 -4.34 6.43
CA ARG A 278 30.01 -4.03 6.10
C ARG A 278 30.83 -3.66 7.32
N GLN A 279 30.21 -3.05 8.32
CA GLN A 279 30.83 -2.71 9.61
C GLN A 279 30.95 -3.91 10.57
N GLY A 280 30.55 -5.11 10.17
CA GLY A 280 30.62 -6.32 10.99
C GLY A 280 29.47 -6.51 11.96
N HIS A 281 28.42 -5.67 11.90
CA HIS A 281 27.25 -5.84 12.76
C HIS A 281 26.31 -6.94 12.23
N GLY A 282 25.67 -7.69 13.12
CA GLY A 282 24.68 -8.70 12.76
C GLY A 282 23.47 -8.09 12.06
N LEU A 283 23.13 -8.61 10.85
CA LEU A 283 21.97 -8.14 10.07
C LEU A 283 20.67 -8.25 10.86
N TRP A 284 20.45 -9.39 11.51
CA TRP A 284 19.24 -9.65 12.29
C TRP A 284 19.07 -8.64 13.43
N GLN A 285 20.15 -8.35 14.14
CA GLN A 285 20.12 -7.35 15.20
C GLN A 285 19.86 -5.95 14.65
N SER A 286 20.53 -5.57 13.55
CA SER A 286 20.34 -4.27 12.90
C SER A 286 18.93 -4.11 12.34
N PHE A 287 18.36 -5.19 11.81
CA PHE A 287 16.99 -5.20 11.28
C PHE A 287 15.95 -4.93 12.37
N TRP A 288 16.02 -5.63 13.51
CA TRP A 288 15.01 -5.49 14.57
C TRP A 288 15.22 -4.29 15.49
N ARG A 289 16.49 -3.95 15.81
CA ARG A 289 16.81 -2.91 16.79
C ARG A 289 17.21 -1.58 16.16
N GLY A 290 17.48 -1.57 14.85
CA GLY A 290 18.05 -0.40 14.20
C GLY A 290 19.46 -0.10 14.69
N GLY A 291 19.89 1.14 14.49
CA GLY A 291 21.19 1.60 14.98
C GLY A 291 21.60 2.97 14.41
N PRO A 292 22.76 3.48 14.86
CA PRO A 292 23.35 4.67 14.27
C PRO A 292 23.81 4.38 12.83
N MET A 293 23.87 5.42 12.03
CA MET A 293 24.48 5.42 10.69
C MET A 293 25.44 6.59 10.62
N ASP A 294 26.69 6.29 10.28
CA ASP A 294 27.72 7.31 10.12
C ASP A 294 27.37 8.23 8.94
N ASP A 295 27.74 9.49 9.05
CA ASP A 295 27.50 10.53 8.03
C ASP A 295 26.02 10.81 7.70
N ALA A 296 25.07 10.29 8.49
CA ALA A 296 23.69 10.72 8.41
C ALA A 296 23.55 12.19 8.84
N ALA A 297 22.80 12.98 8.08
CA ALA A 297 22.64 14.40 8.33
C ALA A 297 21.38 14.71 9.14
N ALA A 298 21.44 15.75 9.98
CA ALA A 298 20.27 16.32 10.61
C ALA A 298 19.43 17.05 9.56
N GLU A 299 18.12 17.01 9.70
CA GLU A 299 17.19 17.76 8.86
C GLU A 299 17.07 19.18 9.44
N PRO A 300 17.64 20.23 8.79
CA PRO A 300 17.71 21.57 9.40
C PRO A 300 16.32 22.15 9.69
N ARG A 301 15.35 21.87 8.84
CA ARG A 301 13.96 22.25 8.99
C ARG A 301 13.06 21.21 8.35
N ALA A 302 12.51 20.32 9.15
CA ALA A 302 11.50 19.38 8.69
C ALA A 302 10.23 20.12 8.21
N ALA A 303 9.76 19.79 7.02
CA ALA A 303 8.50 20.31 6.51
C ALA A 303 7.33 19.89 7.42
N ARG A 304 6.35 20.78 7.59
CA ARG A 304 5.14 20.55 8.39
C ARG A 304 3.91 20.70 7.50
N LEU A 305 2.84 19.99 7.84
CA LEU A 305 1.55 20.14 7.12
C LEU A 305 0.95 21.53 7.25
N SER A 306 1.37 22.32 8.24
CA SER A 306 0.99 23.73 8.44
C SER A 306 1.80 24.71 7.61
N ASP A 307 2.83 24.27 6.90
CA ASP A 307 3.62 25.13 6.01
C ASP A 307 2.82 25.53 4.76
N PRO A 308 3.26 26.54 3.97
CA PRO A 308 2.58 26.91 2.73
C PRO A 308 2.36 25.73 1.79
N PRO A 309 1.19 25.61 1.12
CA PRO A 309 0.83 24.44 0.31
C PRO A 309 1.87 24.03 -0.74
N SER A 310 2.53 25.00 -1.38
CA SER A 310 3.59 24.73 -2.36
C SER A 310 4.84 24.06 -1.75
N HIS A 311 5.16 24.39 -0.49
CA HIS A 311 6.25 23.80 0.25
C HIS A 311 5.90 22.37 0.70
N VAL A 312 4.68 22.20 1.22
CA VAL A 312 4.14 20.88 1.61
C VAL A 312 4.10 19.94 0.41
N TRP A 313 3.55 20.38 -0.73
CA TRP A 313 3.47 19.58 -1.95
C TRP A 313 4.86 19.14 -2.44
N ARG A 314 5.82 20.06 -2.44
CA ARG A 314 7.21 19.72 -2.82
C ARG A 314 7.81 18.69 -1.88
N ALA A 315 7.59 18.82 -0.57
CA ALA A 315 8.08 17.84 0.41
C ALA A 315 7.39 16.47 0.26
N MET A 316 6.09 16.44 -0.04
CA MET A 316 5.34 15.20 -0.29
C MET A 316 5.83 14.43 -1.51
N THR A 317 6.35 15.13 -2.51
CA THR A 317 6.74 14.56 -3.81
C THR A 317 8.25 14.48 -4.02
N GLN A 318 9.07 14.69 -2.96
CA GLN A 318 10.51 14.49 -3.05
C GLN A 318 10.84 13.04 -3.46
N GLY A 319 11.80 12.91 -4.38
CA GLY A 319 12.16 11.60 -4.93
C GLY A 319 11.24 11.08 -6.03
N VAL A 320 10.24 11.87 -6.44
CA VAL A 320 9.32 11.53 -7.55
C VAL A 320 9.44 12.58 -8.65
N THR A 321 9.68 12.12 -9.87
CA THR A 321 9.73 13.00 -11.06
C THR A 321 8.88 12.42 -12.19
N LEU A 322 8.14 13.29 -12.87
CA LEU A 322 7.37 12.94 -14.07
C LEU A 322 8.01 13.60 -15.30
N PRO A 323 9.05 12.99 -15.89
CA PRO A 323 9.56 13.45 -17.19
C PRO A 323 8.54 13.13 -18.29
N TRP A 324 8.53 13.93 -19.35
CA TRP A 324 7.58 13.73 -20.46
C TRP A 324 7.68 12.32 -21.07
N THR A 325 8.84 11.69 -21.04
CA THR A 325 9.08 10.32 -21.54
C THR A 325 8.29 9.27 -20.76
N LEU A 326 8.25 9.38 -19.42
CA LEU A 326 7.42 8.48 -18.59
C LEU A 326 5.93 8.80 -18.73
N ALA A 327 5.57 10.08 -18.88
CA ALA A 327 4.18 10.45 -19.18
C ALA A 327 3.73 9.84 -20.53
N ALA A 328 4.58 9.87 -21.54
CA ALA A 328 4.31 9.22 -22.82
C ALA A 328 4.22 7.70 -22.69
N SER A 329 5.11 7.07 -21.89
CA SER A 329 5.02 5.61 -21.62
C SER A 329 3.72 5.22 -20.92
N LEU A 330 3.25 6.00 -19.94
CA LEU A 330 1.94 5.80 -19.31
C LEU A 330 0.80 5.93 -20.34
N ALA A 331 0.82 6.96 -21.16
CA ALA A 331 -0.20 7.17 -22.20
C ALA A 331 -0.20 6.04 -23.24
N LEU A 332 0.96 5.54 -23.66
CA LEU A 332 1.08 4.41 -24.58
C LEU A 332 0.56 3.11 -23.94
N GLY A 333 0.84 2.88 -22.65
CA GLY A 333 0.28 1.74 -21.92
C GLY A 333 -1.24 1.79 -21.84
N VAL A 334 -1.83 2.96 -21.55
CA VAL A 334 -3.29 3.18 -21.58
C VAL A 334 -3.81 2.96 -22.99
N TRP A 335 -3.15 3.47 -24.02
CA TRP A 335 -3.54 3.24 -25.42
C TRP A 335 -3.60 1.75 -25.76
N LEU A 336 -2.57 0.98 -25.35
CA LEU A 336 -2.58 -0.47 -25.58
C LEU A 336 -3.76 -1.15 -24.89
N MET A 337 -4.12 -0.75 -23.67
CA MET A 337 -5.30 -1.30 -22.97
C MET A 337 -6.64 -0.89 -23.59
N LEU A 338 -6.72 0.27 -24.22
CA LEU A 338 -7.94 0.75 -24.87
C LEU A 338 -8.07 0.28 -26.33
N SER A 339 -6.99 -0.16 -26.95
CA SER A 339 -6.98 -0.54 -28.38
C SER A 339 -7.81 -1.79 -28.72
N PRO A 340 -7.89 -2.87 -27.87
CA PRO A 340 -8.68 -4.05 -28.20
C PRO A 340 -10.17 -3.74 -28.51
N PRO A 341 -10.92 -3.04 -27.67
CA PRO A 341 -12.31 -2.71 -28.00
C PRO A 341 -12.43 -1.75 -29.20
N MET A 342 -11.44 -0.85 -29.42
CA MET A 342 -11.48 0.11 -30.52
C MET A 342 -11.27 -0.54 -31.91
N TYR A 343 -10.33 -1.48 -31.99
CA TYR A 343 -9.98 -2.20 -33.22
C TYR A 343 -10.63 -3.58 -33.31
N ARG A 344 -11.49 -3.95 -32.35
CA ARG A 344 -12.11 -5.29 -32.27
C ARG A 344 -11.06 -6.39 -32.33
N ILE A 345 -9.97 -6.22 -31.54
CA ILE A 345 -8.91 -7.23 -31.45
C ILE A 345 -9.41 -8.33 -30.53
N GLU A 346 -9.50 -9.53 -31.09
CA GLU A 346 -10.05 -10.70 -30.40
C GLU A 346 -8.96 -11.68 -29.99
N ALA A 347 -9.34 -12.68 -29.20
CA ALA A 347 -8.51 -13.78 -28.77
C ALA A 347 -7.18 -13.34 -28.14
N VAL A 348 -6.14 -14.16 -28.28
CA VAL A 348 -4.83 -14.00 -27.61
C VAL A 348 -4.12 -12.68 -27.95
N ALA A 349 -4.40 -12.09 -29.13
CA ALA A 349 -3.84 -10.80 -29.48
C ALA A 349 -4.42 -9.68 -28.61
N GLY A 350 -5.72 -9.71 -28.30
CA GLY A 350 -6.37 -8.78 -27.37
C GLY A 350 -5.81 -8.91 -25.95
N ASP A 351 -5.67 -10.14 -25.46
CA ASP A 351 -5.08 -10.42 -24.15
C ASP A 351 -3.65 -9.88 -24.03
N ALA A 352 -2.83 -10.04 -25.09
CA ALA A 352 -1.49 -9.50 -25.11
C ALA A 352 -1.46 -7.97 -24.99
N HIS A 353 -2.42 -7.26 -25.60
CA HIS A 353 -2.54 -5.79 -25.45
C HIS A 353 -2.85 -5.40 -24.00
N PHE A 354 -3.78 -6.07 -23.34
CA PHE A 354 -4.12 -5.80 -21.93
C PHE A 354 -2.94 -6.08 -21.01
N VAL A 355 -2.29 -7.23 -21.15
CA VAL A 355 -1.13 -7.62 -20.32
C VAL A 355 0.03 -6.65 -20.51
N ILE A 356 0.44 -6.41 -21.75
CA ILE A 356 1.61 -5.55 -22.03
C ILE A 356 1.29 -4.10 -21.68
N GLY A 357 0.08 -3.62 -21.96
CA GLY A 357 -0.37 -2.29 -21.58
C GLY A 357 -0.34 -2.05 -20.07
N ALA A 358 -0.91 -2.97 -19.29
CA ALA A 358 -0.91 -2.89 -17.83
C ALA A 358 0.52 -2.94 -17.25
N LEU A 359 1.38 -3.83 -17.75
CA LEU A 359 2.78 -3.90 -17.36
C LEU A 359 3.55 -2.64 -17.74
N ALA A 360 3.30 -2.06 -18.92
CA ALA A 360 3.94 -0.81 -19.35
C ALA A 360 3.57 0.36 -18.43
N ILE A 361 2.29 0.48 -18.05
CA ILE A 361 1.82 1.46 -17.06
C ILE A 361 2.53 1.24 -15.72
N THR A 362 2.58 0.01 -15.24
CA THR A 362 3.18 -0.35 -13.95
C THR A 362 4.66 0.01 -13.90
N VAL A 363 5.41 -0.39 -14.93
CA VAL A 363 6.84 -0.11 -15.05
C VAL A 363 7.10 1.41 -15.15
N ALA A 364 6.31 2.12 -15.96
CA ALA A 364 6.42 3.57 -16.09
C ALA A 364 6.08 4.27 -14.77
N ALA A 365 5.05 3.82 -14.05
CA ALA A 365 4.69 4.35 -12.73
C ALA A 365 5.83 4.13 -11.72
N ILE A 366 6.36 2.91 -11.59
CA ILE A 366 7.48 2.61 -10.68
C ILE A 366 8.71 3.47 -11.03
N ALA A 367 8.98 3.70 -12.32
CA ALA A 367 10.09 4.54 -12.78
C ALA A 367 9.93 6.04 -12.45
N LEU A 368 8.73 6.51 -12.00
CA LEU A 368 8.56 7.85 -11.45
C LEU A 368 9.34 8.05 -10.16
N ALA A 369 9.54 6.98 -9.36
CA ALA A 369 10.47 7.02 -8.23
C ALA A 369 11.90 7.09 -8.77
N GLU A 370 12.61 8.19 -8.51
CA GLU A 370 13.96 8.42 -9.00
C GLU A 370 14.93 7.28 -8.65
N VAL A 371 14.76 6.69 -7.46
CA VAL A 371 15.56 5.54 -6.99
C VAL A 371 15.35 4.27 -7.82
N ALA A 372 14.26 4.16 -8.55
CA ALA A 372 13.88 3.00 -9.36
C ALA A 372 13.84 3.32 -10.87
N GLN A 373 14.32 4.48 -11.29
CA GLN A 373 14.21 4.95 -12.69
C GLN A 373 14.82 3.96 -13.72
N VAL A 374 15.75 3.12 -13.29
CA VAL A 374 16.35 2.08 -14.14
C VAL A 374 15.34 1.06 -14.67
N VAL A 375 14.23 0.81 -13.96
CA VAL A 375 13.22 -0.18 -14.38
C VAL A 375 12.53 0.20 -15.70
N ARG A 376 12.61 1.46 -16.14
CA ARG A 376 12.10 1.89 -17.46
C ARG A 376 12.62 1.04 -18.62
N TRP A 377 13.81 0.41 -18.49
CA TRP A 377 14.36 -0.48 -19.50
C TRP A 377 13.48 -1.70 -19.77
N VAL A 378 12.65 -2.10 -18.81
CA VAL A 378 11.65 -3.16 -18.99
C VAL A 378 10.62 -2.74 -20.05
N ASN A 379 10.26 -1.45 -20.14
CA ASN A 379 9.37 -0.96 -21.17
C ASN A 379 9.95 -1.05 -22.59
N VAL A 380 11.29 -1.03 -22.74
CA VAL A 380 11.93 -1.31 -24.03
C VAL A 380 11.63 -2.75 -24.45
N ALA A 381 11.80 -3.71 -23.52
CA ALA A 381 11.49 -5.11 -23.78
C ALA A 381 9.98 -5.34 -24.04
N LEU A 382 9.12 -4.66 -23.26
CA LEU A 382 7.66 -4.73 -23.45
C LEU A 382 7.22 -4.15 -24.80
N GLY A 383 7.81 -3.05 -25.24
CA GLY A 383 7.55 -2.47 -26.56
C GLY A 383 7.93 -3.43 -27.71
N LEU A 384 9.10 -4.07 -27.61
CA LEU A 384 9.52 -5.09 -28.57
C LEU A 384 8.64 -6.34 -28.51
N ALA A 385 8.26 -6.78 -27.31
CA ALA A 385 7.33 -7.90 -27.12
C ALA A 385 5.96 -7.59 -27.74
N MET A 386 5.46 -6.36 -27.63
CA MET A 386 4.20 -5.95 -28.28
C MET A 386 4.27 -6.06 -29.80
N ILE A 387 5.37 -5.61 -30.40
CA ILE A 387 5.57 -5.74 -31.86
C ILE A 387 5.58 -7.22 -32.25
N ALA A 388 6.32 -8.07 -31.53
CA ALA A 388 6.35 -9.49 -31.82
C ALA A 388 4.96 -10.15 -31.64
N ALA A 389 4.27 -9.85 -30.56
CA ALA A 389 2.98 -10.44 -30.23
C ALA A 389 1.93 -10.15 -31.31
N VAL A 390 1.79 -8.91 -31.77
CA VAL A 390 0.75 -8.55 -32.72
C VAL A 390 0.94 -9.17 -34.14
N TRP A 391 2.18 -9.54 -34.48
CA TRP A 391 2.45 -10.23 -35.75
C TRP A 391 2.42 -11.76 -35.64
N LEU A 392 2.68 -12.32 -34.46
CA LEU A 392 2.72 -13.76 -34.22
C LEU A 392 1.38 -14.34 -33.75
N LEU A 393 0.56 -13.53 -33.05
CA LEU A 393 -0.71 -13.99 -32.48
C LEU A 393 -1.89 -13.71 -33.43
N PRO A 394 -2.88 -14.60 -33.47
CA PRO A 394 -4.12 -14.39 -34.23
C PRO A 394 -5.05 -13.40 -33.53
N GLY A 395 -5.96 -12.77 -34.30
CA GLY A 395 -7.04 -11.94 -33.76
C GLY A 395 -6.90 -10.44 -34.03
N ALA A 396 -5.83 -9.99 -34.72
CA ALA A 396 -5.65 -8.58 -35.08
C ALA A 396 -5.70 -8.40 -36.61
N ASP A 397 -6.43 -7.39 -37.06
CA ASP A 397 -6.41 -6.93 -38.45
C ASP A 397 -5.17 -6.08 -38.79
N VAL A 398 -5.01 -5.65 -40.03
CA VAL A 398 -3.84 -4.87 -40.44
C VAL A 398 -3.77 -3.53 -39.74
N ALA A 399 -4.89 -2.85 -39.48
CA ALA A 399 -4.91 -1.55 -38.81
C ALA A 399 -4.47 -1.69 -37.35
N ALA A 400 -4.98 -2.71 -36.64
CA ALA A 400 -4.58 -3.06 -35.29
C ALA A 400 -3.09 -3.40 -35.20
N ARG A 401 -2.56 -4.20 -36.13
CA ARG A 401 -1.15 -4.57 -36.21
C ARG A 401 -0.26 -3.35 -36.38
N LEU A 402 -0.62 -2.44 -37.28
CA LEU A 402 0.13 -1.21 -37.50
C LEU A 402 0.09 -0.29 -36.25
N SER A 403 -1.10 -0.10 -35.66
CA SER A 403 -1.26 0.69 -34.42
C SER A 403 -0.39 0.13 -33.28
N ALA A 404 -0.45 -1.18 -33.02
CA ALA A 404 0.32 -1.82 -31.98
C ALA A 404 1.84 -1.80 -32.27
N THR A 405 2.24 -1.94 -33.53
CA THR A 405 3.65 -1.82 -33.92
C THR A 405 4.18 -0.41 -33.65
N VAL A 406 3.41 0.62 -34.03
CA VAL A 406 3.77 2.02 -33.75
C VAL A 406 3.81 2.28 -32.25
N ALA A 407 2.80 1.85 -31.50
CA ALA A 407 2.77 2.02 -30.05
C ALA A 407 3.94 1.31 -29.35
N GLY A 408 4.24 0.06 -29.73
CA GLY A 408 5.37 -0.70 -29.21
C GLY A 408 6.72 -0.05 -29.52
N ALA A 409 6.93 0.41 -30.77
CA ALA A 409 8.14 1.11 -31.16
C ALA A 409 8.30 2.45 -30.40
N LEU A 410 7.23 3.22 -30.28
CA LEU A 410 7.24 4.46 -29.50
C LEU A 410 7.53 4.18 -28.02
N LEU A 411 6.91 3.16 -27.42
CA LEU A 411 7.15 2.76 -26.02
C LEU A 411 8.63 2.42 -25.81
N ALA A 412 9.22 1.64 -26.70
CA ALA A 412 10.65 1.32 -26.65
C ALA A 412 11.50 2.59 -26.76
N MET A 413 11.23 3.46 -27.75
CA MET A 413 12.01 4.68 -27.99
C MET A 413 11.93 5.68 -26.84
N VAL A 414 10.72 5.97 -26.29
CA VAL A 414 10.58 6.95 -25.22
C VAL A 414 11.11 6.43 -23.87
N SER A 415 11.32 5.12 -23.76
CA SER A 415 11.89 4.51 -22.56
C SER A 415 13.43 4.51 -22.55
N LEU A 416 14.09 4.80 -23.67
CA LEU A 416 15.56 4.89 -23.76
C LEU A 416 16.13 6.13 -23.03
N PRO A 417 15.59 7.36 -23.20
CA PRO A 417 16.14 8.52 -22.55
C PRO A 417 15.96 8.48 -21.03
N ARG A 418 16.97 8.96 -20.31
CA ARG A 418 16.90 9.13 -18.87
C ARG A 418 16.08 10.36 -18.53
N GLY A 419 15.19 10.25 -17.54
CA GLY A 419 14.54 11.39 -16.92
C GLY A 419 15.54 12.24 -16.11
N ARG A 420 15.16 13.48 -15.78
CA ARG A 420 15.92 14.30 -14.84
C ARG A 420 15.78 13.72 -13.44
N ILE A 421 16.89 13.46 -12.77
CA ILE A 421 16.96 13.17 -11.34
C ILE A 421 17.16 14.52 -10.67
N ARG A 422 16.27 14.89 -9.73
CA ARG A 422 16.29 16.17 -9.02
C ARG A 422 17.01 16.07 -7.69
N GLU A 423 16.92 14.90 -7.06
CA GLU A 423 17.46 14.65 -5.74
C GLU A 423 18.80 13.90 -5.83
N THR A 424 19.55 13.90 -4.74
CA THR A 424 20.77 13.12 -4.60
C THR A 424 20.53 11.90 -3.71
N TYR A 425 21.22 10.79 -4.01
CA TYR A 425 21.01 9.49 -3.38
C TYR A 425 22.31 8.82 -2.89
N GLY A 426 23.38 9.59 -2.78
CA GLY A 426 24.66 9.11 -2.29
C GLY A 426 25.16 7.85 -3.03
N GLN A 427 25.47 6.78 -2.30
CA GLN A 427 25.95 5.53 -2.90
C GLN A 427 24.97 4.85 -3.88
N TRP A 428 23.66 5.16 -3.80
CA TRP A 428 22.66 4.57 -4.68
C TRP A 428 22.71 5.14 -6.11
N GLU A 429 23.30 6.33 -6.30
CA GLU A 429 23.39 6.99 -7.63
C GLU A 429 24.03 6.12 -8.69
N ARG A 430 24.98 5.27 -8.33
CA ARG A 430 25.63 4.32 -9.26
C ARG A 430 24.67 3.34 -9.94
N TRP A 431 23.49 3.10 -9.33
CA TRP A 431 22.48 2.19 -9.87
C TRP A 431 21.45 2.88 -10.74
N ILE A 432 21.28 4.19 -10.57
CA ILE A 432 20.25 4.97 -11.25
C ILE A 432 20.84 5.90 -12.32
N ARG A 433 22.14 6.15 -12.27
CA ARG A 433 22.91 6.87 -13.29
C ARG A 433 23.71 5.90 -14.15
#